data_48330a77fec07b41e6c384b9440f3e3a
#
_entry.id   48330a77fec07b41e6c384b9440f3e3a
#
_cell.length_a   1.000
_cell.length_b   1.000
_cell.length_c   1.000
_cell.angle_alpha   90.00
_cell.angle_beta   90.00
_cell.angle_gamma   90.00
#
_symmetry.space_group_name_H-M   'P 1'
#
loop_
_entity.id
_entity.type
_entity.pdbx_description
1 polymer ?
#
loop_
_entity_poly.entity_id
_entity_poly.type
_entity_poly.pdbx_seq_one_letter_code
_entity_poly.pdbx_strand_id
1 'polypeptide(L)'
;MEITICPGKAPRRAAVPLSKSEGHRALILAAMAQGETLLPRLPASGDLLATMDCLRQMGTSFTERENSLLVTPIAGPPAAPLRLDCRESGSTLRFLLPVAAALGLRAIFTGRGRLPQRPVEALLAALQRNGITAEVRQHPWEIELAGRLTPGAFFLPGNVSSQYVSGLMLALPLLTGPSEIRLTGALESAGYAGMTEEMLRRFGLELEKTPMGWRIPGGMKYQSPGRLALGGDWSHAAFWLAAGCLAGPVTVTGLEPESTQPDRVILPLLRQMGARIELSPEGMTAYPSRLTGTAVDVSGCPDLLPPLAAAMAFAKGESRLTGAARLRLKESDRLAGMAGLLRALGGRVEEEPDGLRIDGSGLRGGVADPCGDHRLAMAAAVAALACREPVTIKDAECVEKSYPTWWGLFCE
;
A
#
# COMPACT_ATOMS: atom_id res chain seq x y z
N MET A 1 -6.54 12.68 -18.37
CA MET A 1 -5.53 12.35 -19.40
C MET A 1 -5.81 10.96 -19.97
N GLU A 2 -5.61 10.77 -21.27
CA GLU A 2 -5.68 9.44 -21.89
C GLU A 2 -4.31 9.06 -22.44
N ILE A 3 -3.93 7.79 -22.29
CA ILE A 3 -2.68 7.25 -22.84
C ILE A 3 -3.00 6.01 -23.66
N THR A 4 -2.46 5.95 -24.88
CA THR A 4 -2.58 4.78 -25.75
C THR A 4 -1.26 4.02 -25.79
N ILE A 5 -1.31 2.72 -25.46
CA ILE A 5 -0.17 1.82 -25.53
C ILE A 5 -0.42 0.84 -26.67
N CYS A 6 0.55 0.76 -27.59
CA CYS A 6 0.53 -0.23 -28.66
C CYS A 6 1.13 -1.55 -28.17
N PRO A 7 0.65 -2.70 -28.65
CA PRO A 7 1.28 -4.00 -28.42
C PRO A 7 2.76 -3.97 -28.84
N GLY A 8 3.62 -4.57 -28.03
CA GLY A 8 5.04 -4.52 -28.33
C GLY A 8 5.91 -5.01 -27.19
N LYS A 9 7.14 -4.53 -27.17
CA LYS A 9 8.12 -4.92 -26.15
C LYS A 9 7.95 -4.06 -24.90
N ALA A 10 8.04 -4.71 -23.74
CA ALA A 10 8.18 -4.03 -22.46
C ALA A 10 9.51 -3.25 -22.39
N PRO A 11 9.61 -2.21 -21.56
CA PRO A 11 10.87 -1.54 -21.24
C PRO A 11 11.93 -2.54 -20.79
N ARG A 12 13.16 -2.40 -21.27
CA ARG A 12 14.24 -3.36 -20.90
C ARG A 12 14.62 -3.28 -19.44
N ARG A 13 14.45 -2.11 -18.81
CA ARG A 13 14.81 -1.85 -17.43
C ARG A 13 13.76 -0.98 -16.77
N ALA A 14 13.39 -1.32 -15.55
CA ALA A 14 12.46 -0.54 -14.74
C ALA A 14 13.04 -0.35 -13.32
N ALA A 15 13.36 0.87 -12.97
CA ALA A 15 13.70 1.23 -11.59
C ALA A 15 12.41 1.46 -10.81
N VAL A 16 12.16 0.65 -9.78
CA VAL A 16 10.97 0.85 -8.94
C VAL A 16 11.21 1.97 -7.93
N PRO A 17 10.16 2.75 -7.61
CA PRO A 17 10.25 3.74 -6.55
C PRO A 17 10.46 3.05 -5.20
N LEU A 18 10.91 3.82 -4.20
CA LEU A 18 10.95 3.35 -2.82
C LEU A 18 9.55 2.98 -2.33
N SER A 19 9.47 1.97 -1.45
CA SER A 19 8.23 1.44 -0.93
C SER A 19 7.40 2.52 -0.22
N LYS A 20 6.22 2.78 -0.77
CA LYS A 20 5.24 3.67 -0.17
C LYS A 20 4.85 3.20 1.23
N SER A 21 4.66 1.90 1.40
CA SER A 21 4.26 1.29 2.67
C SER A 21 5.33 1.42 3.76
N GLU A 22 6.60 1.31 3.41
CA GLU A 22 7.71 1.59 4.32
C GLU A 22 7.84 3.10 4.57
N GLY A 23 7.68 3.92 3.54
CA GLY A 23 7.77 5.38 3.61
C GLY A 23 6.80 5.99 4.63
N HIS A 24 5.54 5.57 4.64
CA HIS A 24 4.57 6.03 5.65
C HIS A 24 5.05 5.73 7.07
N ARG A 25 5.51 4.51 7.33
CA ARG A 25 5.99 4.07 8.65
C ARG A 25 7.24 4.82 9.07
N ALA A 26 8.20 4.95 8.16
CA ALA A 26 9.45 5.67 8.38
C ALA A 26 9.21 7.14 8.72
N LEU A 27 8.34 7.83 7.97
CA LEU A 27 7.98 9.23 8.22
C LEU A 27 7.36 9.41 9.60
N ILE A 28 6.40 8.55 9.96
CA ILE A 28 5.69 8.64 11.24
C ILE A 28 6.63 8.34 12.41
N LEU A 29 7.45 7.31 12.33
CA LEU A 29 8.40 6.96 13.39
C LEU A 29 9.50 8.01 13.52
N ALA A 30 10.04 8.52 12.40
CA ALA A 30 11.02 9.60 12.41
C ALA A 30 10.46 10.89 13.04
N ALA A 31 9.18 11.20 12.79
CA ALA A 31 8.50 12.35 13.39
C ALA A 31 8.34 12.26 14.92
N MET A 32 8.33 11.05 15.47
CA MET A 32 8.17 10.79 16.90
C MET A 32 9.48 10.36 17.59
N ALA A 33 10.58 10.21 16.84
CA ALA A 33 11.85 9.69 17.35
C ALA A 33 12.59 10.69 18.23
N GLN A 34 13.49 10.17 19.07
CA GLN A 34 14.50 10.98 19.73
C GLN A 34 15.67 11.20 18.77
N GLY A 35 15.83 12.45 18.31
CA GLY A 35 16.85 12.84 17.35
C GLY A 35 16.37 12.80 15.89
N GLU A 36 17.10 13.51 15.05
CA GLU A 36 16.81 13.62 13.61
C GLU A 36 17.06 12.31 12.88
N THR A 37 16.26 12.06 11.85
CA THR A 37 16.40 10.88 10.99
C THR A 37 16.59 11.30 9.54
N LEU A 38 17.64 10.79 8.91
CA LEU A 38 17.89 10.99 7.48
C LEU A 38 17.29 9.81 6.68
N LEU A 39 16.23 10.10 5.95
CA LEU A 39 15.59 9.17 5.03
C LEU A 39 16.16 9.34 3.60
N PRO A 40 16.10 8.32 2.73
CA PRO A 40 16.31 8.55 1.31
C PRO A 40 15.21 9.48 0.76
N ARG A 41 15.46 10.11 -0.40
CA ARG A 41 14.44 10.93 -1.05
C ARG A 41 13.24 10.07 -1.43
N LEU A 42 12.10 10.34 -0.80
CA LEU A 42 10.87 9.59 -1.05
C LEU A 42 10.23 10.01 -2.38
N PRO A 43 9.51 9.10 -3.06
CA PRO A 43 8.75 9.47 -4.24
C PRO A 43 7.66 10.49 -3.87
N ALA A 44 7.46 11.50 -4.73
CA ALA A 44 6.44 12.52 -4.55
C ALA A 44 5.02 11.98 -4.84
N SER A 45 4.68 10.83 -4.27
CA SER A 45 3.36 10.23 -4.40
C SER A 45 2.33 10.96 -3.54
N GLY A 46 1.10 11.10 -4.03
CA GLY A 46 0.03 11.80 -3.34
C GLY A 46 -0.22 11.33 -1.92
N ASP A 47 -0.07 10.03 -1.67
CA ASP A 47 -0.27 9.42 -0.35
C ASP A 47 0.85 9.80 0.65
N LEU A 48 2.12 9.77 0.23
CA LEU A 48 3.25 10.14 1.09
C LEU A 48 3.25 11.65 1.38
N LEU A 49 2.93 12.46 0.37
CA LEU A 49 2.78 13.90 0.56
C LEU A 49 1.68 14.23 1.57
N ALA A 50 0.54 13.52 1.55
CA ALA A 50 -0.50 13.68 2.57
C ALA A 50 0.02 13.37 3.98
N THR A 51 0.81 12.31 4.15
CA THR A 51 1.43 11.99 5.46
C THR A 51 2.40 13.08 5.90
N MET A 52 3.26 13.55 5.00
CA MET A 52 4.22 14.63 5.31
C MET A 52 3.49 15.93 5.72
N ASP A 53 2.43 16.30 4.99
CA ASP A 53 1.67 17.53 5.29
C ASP A 53 0.95 17.41 6.65
N CYS A 54 0.35 16.27 6.96
CA CYS A 54 -0.23 16.01 8.27
C CYS A 54 0.83 16.09 9.38
N LEU A 55 1.98 15.47 9.19
CA LEU A 55 3.07 15.51 10.17
C LEU A 55 3.65 16.92 10.35
N ARG A 56 3.73 17.75 9.29
CA ARG A 56 4.09 19.19 9.40
C ARG A 56 3.10 19.92 10.29
N GLN A 57 1.80 19.70 10.12
CA GLN A 57 0.78 20.30 11.00
C GLN A 57 0.93 19.83 12.45
N MET A 58 1.42 18.61 12.67
CA MET A 58 1.71 18.06 13.99
C MET A 58 3.04 18.57 14.58
N GLY A 59 3.81 19.37 13.84
CA GLY A 59 5.04 20.01 14.32
C GLY A 59 6.35 19.37 13.85
N THR A 60 6.31 18.44 12.90
CA THR A 60 7.51 17.87 12.27
C THR A 60 8.06 18.81 11.21
N SER A 61 9.37 18.94 11.12
CA SER A 61 10.04 19.63 10.01
C SER A 61 10.71 18.67 9.05
N PHE A 62 10.64 19.00 7.77
CA PHE A 62 11.26 18.23 6.68
C PHE A 62 12.19 19.15 5.91
N THR A 63 13.48 18.80 5.86
CA THR A 63 14.49 19.52 5.08
C THR A 63 14.97 18.63 3.94
N GLU A 64 14.67 19.02 2.72
CA GLU A 64 15.18 18.31 1.54
C GLU A 64 16.68 18.55 1.39
N ARG A 65 17.41 17.50 1.05
CA ARG A 65 18.79 17.47 0.65
C ARG A 65 18.89 16.78 -0.69
N GLU A 66 20.01 16.86 -1.40
CA GLU A 66 20.18 16.39 -2.78
C GLU A 66 19.49 15.02 -3.05
N ASN A 67 19.82 13.99 -2.25
CA ASN A 67 19.26 12.63 -2.43
C ASN A 67 18.60 12.10 -1.14
N SER A 68 18.22 12.98 -0.22
CA SER A 68 17.70 12.57 1.08
C SER A 68 16.75 13.62 1.67
N LEU A 69 16.00 13.18 2.67
CA LEU A 69 15.05 13.97 3.43
C LEU A 69 15.44 13.90 4.90
N LEU A 70 15.84 15.02 5.49
CA LEU A 70 16.04 15.11 6.93
C LEU A 70 14.71 15.36 7.61
N VAL A 71 14.37 14.50 8.55
CA VAL A 71 13.18 14.60 9.40
C VAL A 71 13.61 15.07 10.78
N THR A 72 13.16 16.28 11.17
CA THR A 72 13.31 16.79 12.53
C THR A 72 12.02 16.48 13.29
N PRO A 73 12.10 15.77 14.43
CA PRO A 73 10.94 15.29 15.17
C PRO A 73 10.03 16.41 15.69
N ILE A 74 8.83 16.04 16.13
CA ILE A 74 7.90 16.94 16.80
C ILE A 74 8.53 17.46 18.09
N ALA A 75 8.72 18.79 18.16
CA ALA A 75 9.38 19.45 19.32
C ALA A 75 8.42 19.71 20.50
N GLY A 76 7.11 19.63 20.27
CA GLY A 76 6.08 19.86 21.29
C GLY A 76 4.68 19.84 20.66
N PRO A 77 3.62 19.74 21.49
CA PRO A 77 2.26 19.74 20.97
C PRO A 77 1.95 21.08 20.31
N PRO A 78 1.51 21.09 19.06
CA PRO A 78 1.08 22.32 18.37
C PRO A 78 -0.21 22.86 18.99
N ALA A 79 -0.50 24.15 18.73
CA ALA A 79 -1.78 24.75 19.15
C ALA A 79 -2.97 24.02 18.52
N ALA A 80 -3.92 23.58 19.35
CA ALA A 80 -5.13 22.88 18.90
C ALA A 80 -6.22 23.87 18.45
N PRO A 81 -7.20 23.39 17.61
CA PRO A 81 -7.28 22.09 16.91
C PRO A 81 -6.49 22.06 15.60
N LEU A 82 -5.92 20.91 15.27
CA LEU A 82 -5.24 20.69 14.01
C LEU A 82 -6.22 20.29 12.91
N ARG A 83 -5.97 20.72 11.67
CA ARG A 83 -6.65 20.17 10.49
C ARG A 83 -5.66 19.31 9.69
N LEU A 84 -5.97 18.03 9.59
CA LEU A 84 -5.13 17.01 8.98
C LEU A 84 -5.82 16.48 7.72
N ASP A 85 -5.42 17.01 6.54
CA ASP A 85 -5.97 16.54 5.26
C ASP A 85 -5.26 15.27 4.79
N CYS A 86 -5.93 14.14 4.95
CA CYS A 86 -5.45 12.84 4.49
C CYS A 86 -5.59 12.66 2.97
N ARG A 87 -6.17 13.63 2.24
CA ARG A 87 -6.47 13.53 0.82
C ARG A 87 -7.26 12.23 0.55
N GLU A 88 -6.71 11.29 -0.22
CA GLU A 88 -7.28 9.97 -0.47
C GLU A 88 -6.54 8.83 0.25
N SER A 89 -5.55 9.16 1.08
CA SER A 89 -4.65 8.20 1.70
C SER A 89 -5.26 7.49 2.91
N GLY A 90 -5.67 6.25 2.72
CA GLY A 90 -6.13 5.40 3.82
C GLY A 90 -5.03 5.07 4.83
N SER A 91 -3.76 5.00 4.41
CA SER A 91 -2.62 4.78 5.31
C SER A 91 -2.40 5.99 6.21
N THR A 92 -2.41 7.21 5.64
CA THR A 92 -2.27 8.45 6.41
C THR A 92 -3.34 8.52 7.50
N LEU A 93 -4.62 8.35 7.12
CA LEU A 93 -5.73 8.40 8.05
C LEU A 93 -5.59 7.37 9.18
N ARG A 94 -5.44 6.09 8.82
CA ARG A 94 -5.49 4.98 9.77
C ARG A 94 -4.26 4.86 10.65
N PHE A 95 -3.13 5.41 10.22
CA PHE A 95 -1.92 5.46 11.05
C PHE A 95 -1.92 6.69 11.96
N LEU A 96 -2.35 7.86 11.45
CA LEU A 96 -2.28 9.09 12.25
C LEU A 96 -3.44 9.26 13.23
N LEU A 97 -4.61 8.64 13.02
CA LEU A 97 -5.69 8.65 14.01
C LEU A 97 -5.22 8.16 15.39
N PRO A 98 -4.66 6.93 15.53
CA PRO A 98 -4.19 6.47 16.84
C PRO A 98 -2.94 7.21 17.32
N VAL A 99 -2.06 7.68 16.42
CA VAL A 99 -0.87 8.47 16.79
C VAL A 99 -1.29 9.82 17.38
N ALA A 100 -2.19 10.55 16.74
CA ALA A 100 -2.71 11.81 17.27
C ALA A 100 -3.42 11.62 18.63
N ALA A 101 -4.18 10.51 18.76
CA ALA A 101 -4.83 10.14 20.02
C ALA A 101 -3.81 9.87 21.14
N ALA A 102 -2.72 9.13 20.85
CA ALA A 102 -1.67 8.82 21.82
C ALA A 102 -0.90 10.08 22.25
N LEU A 103 -0.70 11.03 21.34
CA LEU A 103 -0.09 12.33 21.63
C LEU A 103 -1.05 13.30 22.35
N GLY A 104 -2.33 12.94 22.52
CA GLY A 104 -3.36 13.79 23.14
C GLY A 104 -3.71 15.03 22.32
N LEU A 105 -3.57 14.95 20.99
CA LEU A 105 -3.86 16.06 20.09
C LEU A 105 -5.37 16.14 19.82
N ARG A 106 -5.90 17.38 19.82
CA ARG A 106 -7.23 17.64 19.24
C ARG A 106 -7.07 17.89 17.76
N ALA A 107 -7.68 17.04 16.92
CA ALA A 107 -7.50 17.11 15.48
C ALA A 107 -8.79 16.84 14.71
N ILE A 108 -8.91 17.48 13.55
CA ILE A 108 -9.97 17.26 12.57
C ILE A 108 -9.30 16.64 11.34
N PHE A 109 -9.59 15.37 11.11
CA PHE A 109 -9.14 14.66 9.92
C PHE A 109 -10.13 14.88 8.80
N THR A 110 -9.62 15.21 7.61
CA THR A 110 -10.41 15.36 6.39
C THR A 110 -9.91 14.43 5.32
N GLY A 111 -10.75 14.15 4.32
CA GLY A 111 -10.38 13.32 3.18
C GLY A 111 -11.33 13.55 2.01
N ARG A 112 -10.91 13.07 0.84
CA ARG A 112 -11.64 13.19 -0.41
C ARG A 112 -11.64 11.89 -1.22
N GLY A 113 -12.26 11.92 -2.40
CA GLY A 113 -12.42 10.73 -3.23
C GLY A 113 -13.21 9.66 -2.50
N ARG A 114 -12.74 8.43 -2.53
CA ARG A 114 -13.39 7.31 -1.82
C ARG A 114 -12.96 7.15 -0.35
N LEU A 115 -12.06 7.96 0.17
CA LEU A 115 -11.61 7.82 1.56
C LEU A 115 -12.77 7.90 2.58
N PRO A 116 -13.76 8.77 2.43
CA PRO A 116 -14.94 8.81 3.31
C PRO A 116 -15.78 7.54 3.37
N GLN A 117 -15.72 6.73 2.31
CA GLN A 117 -16.49 5.47 2.18
C GLN A 117 -15.72 4.25 2.67
N ARG A 118 -14.42 4.41 2.94
CA ARG A 118 -13.56 3.30 3.38
C ARG A 118 -13.73 3.09 4.88
N PRO A 119 -13.88 1.83 5.34
CA PRO A 119 -14.16 1.55 6.74
C PRO A 119 -13.09 2.13 7.68
N VAL A 120 -13.54 2.72 8.79
CA VAL A 120 -12.72 3.29 9.87
C VAL A 120 -13.37 3.03 11.24
N GLU A 121 -14.62 2.60 11.26
CA GLU A 121 -15.49 2.51 12.44
C GLU A 121 -14.89 1.61 13.52
N ALA A 122 -14.33 0.45 13.13
CA ALA A 122 -13.75 -0.48 14.10
C ALA A 122 -12.51 0.11 14.79
N LEU A 123 -11.70 0.91 14.07
CA LEU A 123 -10.57 1.62 14.66
C LEU A 123 -11.06 2.72 15.62
N LEU A 124 -12.04 3.52 15.21
CA LEU A 124 -12.61 4.57 16.06
C LEU A 124 -13.23 3.98 17.33
N ALA A 125 -13.99 2.89 17.22
CA ALA A 125 -14.58 2.21 18.36
C ALA A 125 -13.51 1.70 19.35
N ALA A 126 -12.37 1.19 18.84
CA ALA A 126 -11.26 0.78 19.69
C ALA A 126 -10.61 1.96 20.43
N LEU A 127 -10.45 3.11 19.76
CA LEU A 127 -9.95 4.34 20.38
C LEU A 127 -10.93 4.91 21.40
N GLN A 128 -12.22 4.95 21.08
CA GLN A 128 -13.27 5.48 21.97
C GLN A 128 -13.39 4.69 23.28
N ARG A 129 -13.26 3.36 23.24
CA ARG A 129 -13.24 2.51 24.43
C ARG A 129 -12.05 2.81 25.36
N ASN A 130 -11.02 3.45 24.84
CA ASN A 130 -9.79 3.76 25.56
C ASN A 130 -9.58 5.30 25.70
N GLY A 131 -10.66 6.07 25.93
CA GLY A 131 -10.58 7.46 26.38
C GLY A 131 -10.63 8.52 25.29
N ILE A 132 -10.87 8.17 24.03
CA ILE A 132 -10.99 9.14 22.94
C ILE A 132 -12.47 9.45 22.67
N THR A 133 -12.75 10.71 22.38
CA THR A 133 -13.98 11.14 21.73
C THR A 133 -13.70 11.28 20.24
N ALA A 134 -14.49 10.59 19.41
CA ALA A 134 -14.40 10.68 17.96
C ALA A 134 -15.80 10.90 17.39
N GLU A 135 -15.96 11.98 16.63
CA GLU A 135 -17.21 12.33 15.93
C GLU A 135 -16.97 12.33 14.43
N VAL A 136 -17.81 11.59 13.69
CA VAL A 136 -17.75 11.54 12.22
C VAL A 136 -18.88 12.40 11.67
N ARG A 137 -18.54 13.43 10.90
CA ARG A 137 -19.47 14.26 10.14
C ARG A 137 -19.42 13.88 8.67
N GLN A 138 -20.56 13.90 7.99
CA GLN A 138 -20.64 13.46 6.59
C GLN A 138 -20.58 14.62 5.59
N HIS A 139 -20.99 15.82 5.97
CA HIS A 139 -21.05 16.97 5.06
C HIS A 139 -20.56 18.26 5.74
N PRO A 140 -19.27 18.68 5.54
CA PRO A 140 -18.19 17.95 4.87
C PRO A 140 -17.78 16.71 5.67
N TRP A 141 -17.17 15.71 4.98
CA TRP A 141 -16.68 14.54 5.69
C TRP A 141 -15.46 14.90 6.53
N GLU A 142 -15.60 14.72 7.83
CA GLU A 142 -14.60 15.02 8.84
C GLU A 142 -14.67 14.00 9.98
N ILE A 143 -13.51 13.69 10.57
CA ILE A 143 -13.43 12.98 11.84
C ILE A 143 -12.81 13.94 12.85
N GLU A 144 -13.60 14.46 13.78
CA GLU A 144 -13.10 15.23 14.92
C GLU A 144 -12.67 14.27 16.02
N LEU A 145 -11.42 14.39 16.44
CA LEU A 145 -10.79 13.55 17.46
C LEU A 145 -10.37 14.44 18.63
N ALA A 146 -10.76 14.05 19.84
CA ALA A 146 -10.39 14.73 21.08
C ALA A 146 -10.23 13.73 22.24
N GLY A 147 -9.57 14.16 23.30
CA GLY A 147 -9.30 13.34 24.47
C GLY A 147 -7.84 12.85 24.50
N ARG A 148 -7.55 11.94 25.40
CA ARG A 148 -6.23 11.33 25.55
C ARG A 148 -6.37 9.80 25.59
N LEU A 149 -5.65 9.13 24.72
CA LEU A 149 -5.67 7.68 24.67
C LEU A 149 -5.06 7.10 25.95
N THR A 150 -5.77 6.17 26.55
CA THR A 150 -5.32 5.48 27.76
C THR A 150 -4.85 4.07 27.45
N PRO A 151 -3.84 3.54 28.19
CA PRO A 151 -3.44 2.14 28.08
C PRO A 151 -4.60 1.18 28.30
N GLY A 152 -4.56 0.01 27.65
CA GLY A 152 -5.61 -1.01 27.80
C GLY A 152 -5.67 -1.99 26.64
N ALA A 153 -6.82 -2.68 26.52
CA ALA A 153 -7.07 -3.64 25.45
C ALA A 153 -7.79 -2.99 24.26
N PHE A 154 -7.23 -3.18 23.08
CA PHE A 154 -7.74 -2.67 21.81
C PHE A 154 -8.23 -3.85 20.96
N PHE A 155 -9.53 -4.01 20.83
CA PHE A 155 -10.15 -5.09 20.07
C PHE A 155 -10.37 -4.67 18.62
N LEU A 156 -9.86 -5.45 17.68
CA LEU A 156 -9.97 -5.19 16.25
C LEU A 156 -10.40 -6.44 15.48
N PRO A 157 -11.27 -6.34 14.47
CA PRO A 157 -11.52 -7.42 13.54
C PRO A 157 -10.28 -7.66 12.66
N GLY A 158 -9.82 -8.91 12.56
CA GLY A 158 -8.64 -9.28 11.75
C GLY A 158 -8.87 -9.19 10.24
N ASN A 159 -10.12 -9.26 9.79
CA ASN A 159 -10.51 -9.36 8.38
C ASN A 159 -10.90 -8.03 7.73
N VAL A 160 -10.76 -6.88 8.38
CA VAL A 160 -11.13 -5.58 7.80
C VAL A 160 -9.92 -4.84 7.25
N SER A 161 -8.93 -4.57 8.10
CA SER A 161 -7.74 -3.83 7.66
C SER A 161 -6.55 -4.04 8.59
N SER A 162 -5.44 -4.56 8.05
CA SER A 162 -4.16 -4.60 8.76
C SER A 162 -3.60 -3.20 9.10
N GLN A 163 -4.11 -2.14 8.45
CA GLN A 163 -3.71 -0.76 8.75
C GLN A 163 -4.18 -0.31 10.15
N TYR A 164 -5.27 -0.87 10.67
CA TYR A 164 -5.70 -0.59 12.05
C TYR A 164 -4.68 -1.09 13.06
N VAL A 165 -4.22 -2.32 12.85
CA VAL A 165 -3.17 -2.95 13.68
C VAL A 165 -1.89 -2.14 13.59
N SER A 166 -1.43 -1.83 12.38
CA SER A 166 -0.22 -1.03 12.16
C SER A 166 -0.30 0.36 12.82
N GLY A 167 -1.46 1.04 12.72
CA GLY A 167 -1.67 2.34 13.35
C GLY A 167 -1.58 2.28 14.88
N LEU A 168 -2.18 1.24 15.49
CA LEU A 168 -2.06 1.03 16.94
C LEU A 168 -0.62 0.66 17.33
N MET A 169 0.08 -0.17 16.57
CA MET A 169 1.49 -0.49 16.82
C MET A 169 2.37 0.76 16.81
N LEU A 170 2.06 1.74 15.94
CA LEU A 170 2.78 3.02 15.87
C LEU A 170 2.40 4.00 16.99
N ALA A 171 1.33 3.77 17.71
CA ALA A 171 0.80 4.70 18.71
C ALA A 171 0.98 4.22 20.15
N LEU A 172 0.67 2.94 20.41
CA LEU A 172 0.58 2.40 21.77
C LEU A 172 1.89 2.42 22.57
N PRO A 173 3.08 2.28 21.95
CA PRO A 173 4.34 2.44 22.70
C PRO A 173 4.51 3.80 23.39
N LEU A 174 3.84 4.84 22.89
CA LEU A 174 3.89 6.21 23.45
C LEU A 174 3.07 6.37 24.75
N LEU A 175 2.16 5.43 25.05
CA LEU A 175 1.31 5.50 26.24
C LEU A 175 2.10 5.20 27.51
N THR A 176 1.64 5.71 28.63
CA THR A 176 2.35 5.61 29.92
C THR A 176 2.35 4.21 30.53
N GLY A 177 1.47 3.30 30.07
CA GLY A 177 1.33 1.93 30.59
C GLY A 177 1.15 0.90 29.48
N PRO A 178 1.16 -0.40 29.83
CA PRO A 178 1.07 -1.49 28.88
C PRO A 178 -0.30 -1.52 28.19
N SER A 179 -0.28 -1.93 26.93
CA SER A 179 -1.49 -2.09 26.12
C SER A 179 -1.46 -3.42 25.37
N GLU A 180 -2.61 -3.87 24.90
CA GLU A 180 -2.74 -5.09 24.13
C GLU A 180 -3.62 -4.87 22.91
N ILE A 181 -3.15 -5.29 21.73
CA ILE A 181 -3.97 -5.39 20.52
C ILE A 181 -4.53 -6.81 20.49
N ARG A 182 -5.86 -6.96 20.53
CA ARG A 182 -6.56 -8.23 20.46
C ARG A 182 -7.37 -8.35 19.18
N LEU A 183 -7.06 -9.37 18.40
CA LEU A 183 -7.77 -9.65 17.15
C LEU A 183 -8.98 -10.57 17.42
N THR A 184 -10.12 -10.22 16.84
CA THR A 184 -11.29 -11.07 16.79
C THR A 184 -11.33 -11.80 15.44
N GLY A 185 -10.54 -12.88 15.32
CA GLY A 185 -10.38 -13.66 14.10
C GLY A 185 -8.98 -13.56 13.48
N ALA A 186 -8.77 -14.27 12.39
CA ALA A 186 -7.49 -14.28 11.67
C ALA A 186 -7.16 -12.90 11.07
N LEU A 187 -5.90 -12.51 11.17
CA LEU A 187 -5.44 -11.27 10.55
C LEU A 187 -5.15 -11.49 9.06
N GLU A 188 -5.99 -10.94 8.22
CA GLU A 188 -5.71 -10.86 6.80
C GLU A 188 -4.62 -9.81 6.53
N SER A 189 -3.77 -10.06 5.52
CA SER A 189 -2.61 -9.21 5.22
C SER A 189 -1.66 -9.01 6.41
N ALA A 190 -1.43 -10.06 7.19
CA ALA A 190 -0.55 -10.05 8.37
C ALA A 190 0.88 -9.57 8.05
N GLY A 191 1.37 -9.78 6.82
CA GLY A 191 2.67 -9.31 6.37
C GLY A 191 2.85 -7.80 6.51
N TYR A 192 1.79 -6.99 6.35
CA TYR A 192 1.89 -5.53 6.56
C TYR A 192 2.01 -5.14 8.04
N ALA A 193 1.47 -5.94 8.96
CA ALA A 193 1.76 -5.77 10.38
C ALA A 193 3.23 -6.14 10.67
N GLY A 194 3.73 -7.23 10.07
CA GLY A 194 5.16 -7.60 10.12
C GLY A 194 6.11 -6.51 9.62
N MET A 195 5.75 -5.80 8.53
CA MET A 195 6.51 -4.62 8.10
C MET A 195 6.54 -3.51 9.16
N THR A 196 5.46 -3.37 9.94
CA THR A 196 5.43 -2.38 11.03
C THR A 196 6.30 -2.84 12.19
N GLU A 197 6.28 -4.11 12.56
CA GLU A 197 7.19 -4.69 13.57
C GLU A 197 8.65 -4.47 13.18
N GLU A 198 9.01 -4.77 11.92
CA GLU A 198 10.36 -4.58 11.42
C GLU A 198 10.79 -3.11 11.46
N MET A 199 9.92 -2.20 11.04
CA MET A 199 10.21 -0.78 11.08
C MET A 199 10.35 -0.26 12.52
N LEU A 200 9.52 -0.72 13.45
CA LEU A 200 9.64 -0.42 14.88
C LEU A 200 10.98 -0.89 15.45
N ARG A 201 11.44 -2.10 15.07
CA ARG A 201 12.74 -2.63 15.49
C ARG A 201 13.90 -1.74 15.03
N ARG A 202 13.82 -1.18 13.81
CA ARG A 202 14.81 -0.19 13.32
C ARG A 202 14.83 1.10 14.13
N PHE A 203 13.72 1.42 14.83
CA PHE A 203 13.62 2.55 15.76
C PHE A 203 13.78 2.13 17.23
N GLY A 204 14.38 0.96 17.48
CA GLY A 204 14.74 0.48 18.80
C GLY A 204 13.61 -0.10 19.64
N LEU A 205 12.46 -0.46 18.99
CA LEU A 205 11.32 -1.04 19.70
C LEU A 205 11.03 -2.46 19.22
N GLU A 206 10.82 -3.35 20.18
CA GLU A 206 10.38 -4.70 19.94
C GLU A 206 9.03 -4.95 20.63
N LEU A 207 8.08 -5.55 19.92
CA LEU A 207 6.75 -5.86 20.40
C LEU A 207 6.63 -7.36 20.67
N GLU A 208 5.93 -7.74 21.74
CA GLU A 208 5.65 -9.13 22.06
C GLU A 208 4.44 -9.62 21.27
N LYS A 209 4.67 -10.58 20.36
CA LYS A 209 3.58 -11.22 19.63
C LYS A 209 2.90 -12.26 20.49
N THR A 210 1.56 -12.25 20.49
CA THR A 210 0.71 -13.24 21.18
C THR A 210 -0.12 -14.03 20.16
N PRO A 211 -0.75 -15.15 20.55
CA PRO A 211 -1.62 -15.91 19.64
C PRO A 211 -2.77 -15.08 19.03
N MET A 212 -3.23 -14.05 19.74
CA MET A 212 -4.38 -13.24 19.36
C MET A 212 -4.03 -11.79 19.05
N GLY A 213 -2.75 -11.46 18.83
CA GLY A 213 -2.33 -10.08 18.53
C GLY A 213 -0.98 -9.71 19.12
N TRP A 214 -0.90 -8.62 19.85
CA TRP A 214 0.36 -8.10 20.39
C TRP A 214 0.19 -7.49 21.78
N ARG A 215 1.17 -7.73 22.65
CA ARG A 215 1.35 -7.00 23.89
C ARG A 215 2.40 -5.91 23.69
N ILE A 216 2.10 -4.71 24.11
CA ILE A 216 2.90 -3.51 23.85
C ILE A 216 3.21 -2.84 25.17
N PRO A 217 4.48 -2.82 25.60
CA PRO A 217 4.90 -2.04 26.75
C PRO A 217 4.65 -0.55 26.48
N GLY A 218 4.23 0.19 27.52
CA GLY A 218 4.09 1.63 27.41
C GLY A 218 5.35 2.36 27.87
N GLY A 219 5.37 3.70 27.71
CA GLY A 219 6.48 4.57 28.12
C GLY A 219 7.73 4.42 27.26
N MET A 220 7.59 3.83 26.08
CA MET A 220 8.70 3.62 25.15
C MET A 220 9.00 4.88 24.34
N LYS A 221 10.24 5.02 23.93
CA LYS A 221 10.72 6.14 23.10
C LYS A 221 11.32 5.58 21.83
N TYR A 222 10.88 6.07 20.69
CA TYR A 222 11.49 5.75 19.41
C TYR A 222 12.89 6.34 19.34
N GLN A 223 13.87 5.54 18.99
CA GLN A 223 15.26 5.97 18.82
C GLN A 223 15.51 6.16 17.33
N SER A 224 15.97 7.34 16.94
CA SER A 224 16.39 7.55 15.57
C SER A 224 17.58 6.65 15.23
N PRO A 225 17.56 5.92 14.09
CA PRO A 225 18.75 5.20 13.62
C PRO A 225 19.79 6.14 12.98
N GLY A 226 19.60 7.46 13.04
CA GLY A 226 20.41 8.44 12.34
C GLY A 226 20.16 8.46 10.83
N ARG A 227 20.43 7.36 10.15
CA ARG A 227 20.13 7.15 8.73
C ARG A 227 19.32 5.86 8.57
N LEU A 228 18.23 5.94 7.81
CA LEU A 228 17.37 4.80 7.52
C LEU A 228 17.36 4.52 6.01
N ALA A 229 17.65 3.29 5.61
CA ALA A 229 17.44 2.82 4.25
C ALA A 229 16.01 2.29 4.08
N LEU A 230 15.44 2.47 2.89
CA LEU A 230 14.14 1.92 2.49
C LEU A 230 14.32 1.12 1.19
N GLY A 231 13.64 0.01 1.10
CA GLY A 231 13.66 -0.84 -0.09
C GLY A 231 12.76 -0.34 -1.21
N GLY A 232 12.95 -0.85 -2.41
CA GLY A 232 12.04 -0.64 -3.53
C GLY A 232 10.67 -1.28 -3.30
N ASP A 233 9.66 -0.77 -3.96
CA ASP A 233 8.26 -1.18 -3.78
C ASP A 233 7.95 -2.47 -4.55
N TRP A 234 7.76 -3.57 -3.84
CA TRP A 234 7.45 -4.87 -4.43
C TRP A 234 6.07 -4.93 -5.09
N SER A 235 5.11 -4.14 -4.62
CA SER A 235 3.80 -4.09 -5.27
C SER A 235 3.85 -3.40 -6.64
N HIS A 236 4.76 -2.44 -6.82
CA HIS A 236 5.03 -1.82 -8.13
C HIS A 236 5.91 -2.72 -9.01
N ALA A 237 6.91 -3.39 -8.41
CA ALA A 237 7.74 -4.36 -9.12
C ALA A 237 6.93 -5.49 -9.77
N ALA A 238 5.84 -5.91 -9.12
CA ALA A 238 4.96 -6.96 -9.61
C ALA A 238 4.43 -6.67 -11.03
N PHE A 239 4.13 -5.41 -11.36
CA PHE A 239 3.66 -5.03 -12.70
C PHE A 239 4.77 -5.22 -13.74
N TRP A 240 6.01 -4.81 -13.43
CA TRP A 240 7.13 -4.94 -14.35
C TRP A 240 7.58 -6.39 -14.52
N LEU A 241 7.52 -7.18 -13.45
CA LEU A 241 7.78 -8.63 -13.53
C LEU A 241 6.73 -9.33 -14.40
N ALA A 242 5.45 -8.97 -14.25
CA ALA A 242 4.37 -9.46 -15.12
C ALA A 242 4.58 -9.03 -16.58
N ALA A 243 4.94 -7.74 -16.83
CA ALA A 243 5.25 -7.25 -18.16
C ALA A 243 6.42 -8.02 -18.80
N GLY A 244 7.46 -8.33 -18.01
CA GLY A 244 8.60 -9.13 -18.46
C GLY A 244 8.21 -10.55 -18.88
N CYS A 245 7.27 -11.17 -18.15
CA CYS A 245 6.75 -12.48 -18.51
C CYS A 245 5.92 -12.48 -19.79
N LEU A 246 5.28 -11.35 -20.14
CA LEU A 246 4.36 -11.26 -21.26
C LEU A 246 5.01 -10.73 -22.56
N ALA A 247 5.85 -9.69 -22.47
CA ALA A 247 6.12 -8.87 -23.66
C ALA A 247 7.63 -8.59 -23.93
N GLY A 248 8.52 -9.18 -23.19
CA GLY A 248 9.97 -9.03 -23.38
C GLY A 248 10.72 -8.93 -22.07
N PRO A 249 12.03 -9.24 -22.04
CA PRO A 249 12.78 -9.25 -20.80
C PRO A 249 12.78 -7.87 -20.14
N VAL A 250 12.38 -7.83 -18.86
CA VAL A 250 12.40 -6.62 -18.02
C VAL A 250 13.32 -6.88 -16.82
N THR A 251 14.36 -6.07 -16.67
CA THR A 251 15.19 -6.05 -15.46
C THR A 251 14.64 -5.00 -14.48
N VAL A 252 14.09 -5.47 -13.38
CA VAL A 252 13.58 -4.64 -12.30
C VAL A 252 14.70 -4.35 -11.31
N THR A 253 14.96 -3.07 -11.04
CA THR A 253 16.05 -2.63 -10.16
C THR A 253 15.53 -1.89 -8.94
N GLY A 254 16.37 -1.77 -7.90
CA GLY A 254 16.02 -1.08 -6.65
C GLY A 254 15.34 -1.96 -5.61
N LEU A 255 15.16 -3.26 -5.89
CA LEU A 255 14.56 -4.21 -4.97
C LEU A 255 15.58 -4.82 -4.01
N GLU A 256 15.15 -5.05 -2.79
CA GLU A 256 15.88 -5.88 -1.83
C GLU A 256 15.36 -7.32 -1.92
N PRO A 257 16.21 -8.32 -2.29
CA PRO A 257 15.77 -9.71 -2.44
C PRO A 257 15.19 -10.32 -1.16
N GLU A 258 15.70 -9.92 0.00
CA GLU A 258 15.26 -10.39 1.33
C GLU A 258 14.27 -9.44 2.02
N SER A 259 13.56 -8.61 1.24
CA SER A 259 12.54 -7.69 1.76
C SER A 259 11.43 -8.42 2.52
N THR A 260 10.98 -7.84 3.62
CA THR A 260 9.83 -8.29 4.41
C THR A 260 8.48 -7.83 3.84
N GLN A 261 8.49 -7.10 2.71
CA GLN A 261 7.26 -6.67 2.05
C GLN A 261 6.44 -7.89 1.60
N PRO A 262 5.14 -7.98 1.97
CA PRO A 262 4.31 -9.16 1.65
C PRO A 262 4.18 -9.40 0.15
N ASP A 263 4.23 -8.34 -0.64
CA ASP A 263 4.10 -8.43 -2.10
C ASP A 263 5.32 -9.05 -2.80
N ARG A 264 6.42 -9.31 -2.07
CA ARG A 264 7.54 -10.12 -2.56
C ARG A 264 7.10 -11.53 -3.00
N VAL A 265 5.97 -12.00 -2.47
CA VAL A 265 5.37 -13.29 -2.85
C VAL A 265 5.01 -13.37 -4.35
N ILE A 266 5.01 -12.26 -5.08
CA ILE A 266 4.85 -12.26 -6.54
C ILE A 266 5.85 -13.18 -7.24
N LEU A 267 7.07 -13.33 -6.71
CA LEU A 267 8.10 -14.18 -7.30
C LEU A 267 7.71 -15.67 -7.33
N PRO A 268 7.40 -16.32 -6.19
CA PRO A 268 6.93 -17.70 -6.22
C PRO A 268 5.60 -17.85 -6.99
N LEU A 269 4.70 -16.85 -6.95
CA LEU A 269 3.43 -16.93 -7.68
C LEU A 269 3.63 -16.92 -9.19
N LEU A 270 4.43 -16.02 -9.74
CA LEU A 270 4.75 -16.03 -11.17
C LEU A 270 5.54 -17.29 -11.57
N ARG A 271 6.46 -17.76 -10.73
CA ARG A 271 7.16 -19.04 -10.98
C ARG A 271 6.23 -20.24 -10.99
N GLN A 272 5.25 -20.28 -10.10
CA GLN A 272 4.18 -21.30 -10.11
C GLN A 272 3.38 -21.29 -11.42
N MET A 273 3.20 -20.12 -12.03
CA MET A 273 2.60 -19.97 -13.35
C MET A 273 3.55 -20.37 -14.51
N GLY A 274 4.81 -20.70 -14.23
CA GLY A 274 5.82 -21.07 -15.24
C GLY A 274 6.72 -19.92 -15.68
N ALA A 275 6.73 -18.80 -14.98
CA ALA A 275 7.59 -17.67 -15.31
C ALA A 275 9.07 -17.96 -15.06
N ARG A 276 9.91 -17.55 -16.01
CA ARG A 276 11.35 -17.50 -15.85
C ARG A 276 11.77 -16.15 -15.28
N ILE A 277 12.25 -16.15 -14.04
CA ILE A 277 12.74 -14.96 -13.35
C ILE A 277 14.10 -15.27 -12.74
N GLU A 278 15.10 -14.49 -13.12
CA GLU A 278 16.49 -14.61 -12.70
C GLU A 278 16.91 -13.43 -11.82
N LEU A 279 17.70 -13.72 -10.79
CA LEU A 279 18.32 -12.71 -9.94
C LEU A 279 19.78 -12.53 -10.37
N SER A 280 20.18 -11.28 -10.53
CA SER A 280 21.55 -10.89 -10.84
C SER A 280 21.96 -9.67 -9.97
N PRO A 281 23.24 -9.29 -9.94
CA PRO A 281 23.70 -8.07 -9.30
C PRO A 281 23.02 -6.80 -9.85
N GLU A 282 22.53 -6.85 -11.08
CA GLU A 282 21.86 -5.72 -11.75
C GLU A 282 20.37 -5.59 -11.36
N GLY A 283 19.78 -6.63 -10.76
CA GLY A 283 18.38 -6.68 -10.38
C GLY A 283 17.72 -8.02 -10.70
N MET A 284 16.40 -8.02 -10.76
CA MET A 284 15.57 -9.18 -11.10
C MET A 284 15.08 -9.07 -12.54
N THR A 285 15.42 -10.04 -13.38
CA THR A 285 14.99 -10.06 -14.77
C THR A 285 13.92 -11.13 -14.99
N ALA A 286 12.73 -10.70 -15.35
CA ALA A 286 11.66 -11.56 -15.84
C ALA A 286 11.75 -11.68 -17.36
N TYR A 287 11.57 -12.89 -17.87
CA TYR A 287 11.68 -13.20 -19.30
C TYR A 287 10.33 -13.65 -19.86
N PRO A 288 10.05 -13.44 -21.16
CA PRO A 288 8.89 -13.98 -21.83
C PRO A 288 8.73 -15.46 -21.53
N SER A 289 7.57 -15.85 -21.06
CA SER A 289 7.30 -17.18 -20.52
C SER A 289 5.94 -17.70 -20.98
N ARG A 290 5.82 -19.02 -21.17
CA ARG A 290 4.52 -19.64 -21.40
C ARG A 290 3.84 -19.88 -20.07
N LEU A 291 3.07 -18.89 -19.65
CA LEU A 291 2.34 -18.98 -18.39
C LEU A 291 1.19 -20.00 -18.47
N THR A 292 0.94 -20.68 -17.37
CA THR A 292 -0.19 -21.62 -17.19
C THR A 292 -1.13 -21.13 -16.11
N GLY A 293 -2.42 -21.37 -16.31
CA GLY A 293 -3.46 -21.01 -15.34
C GLY A 293 -3.23 -21.69 -13.99
N THR A 294 -3.54 -20.96 -12.93
CA THR A 294 -3.35 -21.41 -11.54
C THR A 294 -4.35 -20.75 -10.60
N ALA A 295 -4.54 -21.34 -9.42
CA ALA A 295 -5.31 -20.73 -8.33
C ALA A 295 -4.36 -20.04 -7.34
N VAL A 296 -4.71 -18.80 -6.96
CA VAL A 296 -3.95 -17.98 -6.02
C VAL A 296 -4.88 -17.33 -5.02
N ASP A 297 -4.59 -17.47 -3.73
CA ASP A 297 -5.20 -16.71 -2.65
C ASP A 297 -4.42 -15.41 -2.44
N VAL A 298 -5.09 -14.27 -2.65
CA VAL A 298 -4.50 -12.92 -2.49
C VAL A 298 -4.85 -12.25 -1.16
N SER A 299 -5.44 -12.96 -0.21
CA SER A 299 -5.79 -12.42 1.12
C SER A 299 -4.58 -11.85 1.86
N GLY A 300 -3.39 -12.44 1.68
CA GLY A 300 -2.12 -11.98 2.22
C GLY A 300 -1.48 -10.82 1.46
N CYS A 301 -1.76 -10.69 0.16
CA CYS A 301 -1.12 -9.77 -0.78
C CYS A 301 -2.13 -9.12 -1.76
N PRO A 302 -3.16 -8.42 -1.26
CA PRO A 302 -4.29 -7.95 -2.07
C PRO A 302 -3.87 -7.00 -3.20
N ASP A 303 -2.75 -6.32 -3.05
CA ASP A 303 -2.24 -5.40 -4.05
C ASP A 303 -1.64 -6.09 -5.28
N LEU A 304 -1.44 -7.41 -5.21
CA LEU A 304 -0.99 -8.24 -6.33
C LEU A 304 -2.12 -8.73 -7.24
N LEU A 305 -3.41 -8.59 -6.86
CA LEU A 305 -4.52 -9.02 -7.72
C LEU A 305 -4.44 -8.40 -9.12
N PRO A 306 -4.24 -7.07 -9.31
CA PRO A 306 -4.22 -6.49 -10.63
C PRO A 306 -3.09 -6.99 -11.55
N PRO A 307 -1.80 -7.03 -11.13
CA PRO A 307 -0.73 -7.54 -11.98
C PRO A 307 -0.88 -9.05 -12.25
N LEU A 308 -1.35 -9.84 -11.29
CA LEU A 308 -1.62 -11.27 -11.50
C LEU A 308 -2.77 -11.48 -12.49
N ALA A 309 -3.88 -10.75 -12.34
CA ALA A 309 -5.02 -10.85 -13.25
C ALA A 309 -4.62 -10.47 -14.70
N ALA A 310 -3.79 -9.43 -14.87
CA ALA A 310 -3.25 -9.08 -16.18
C ALA A 310 -2.39 -10.21 -16.78
N ALA A 311 -1.51 -10.84 -15.99
CA ALA A 311 -0.70 -11.97 -16.43
C ALA A 311 -1.56 -13.22 -16.72
N MET A 312 -2.53 -13.52 -15.87
CA MET A 312 -3.44 -14.67 -15.98
C MET A 312 -4.33 -14.61 -17.24
N ALA A 313 -4.69 -13.41 -17.71
CA ALA A 313 -5.42 -13.25 -18.95
C ALA A 313 -4.70 -13.79 -20.20
N PHE A 314 -3.38 -13.97 -20.13
CA PHE A 314 -2.55 -14.54 -21.19
C PHE A 314 -1.98 -15.93 -20.84
N ALA A 315 -2.30 -16.48 -19.67
CA ALA A 315 -1.88 -17.81 -19.27
C ALA A 315 -2.69 -18.89 -19.98
N LYS A 316 -2.09 -20.04 -20.26
CA LYS A 316 -2.82 -21.16 -20.86
C LYS A 316 -3.76 -21.82 -19.84
N GLY A 317 -5.05 -21.81 -20.13
CA GLY A 317 -6.10 -22.42 -19.29
C GLY A 317 -6.73 -21.43 -18.31
N GLU A 318 -7.54 -21.95 -17.40
CA GLU A 318 -8.27 -21.16 -16.42
C GLU A 318 -7.39 -20.82 -15.20
N SER A 319 -7.51 -19.59 -14.71
CA SER A 319 -6.91 -19.13 -13.47
C SER A 319 -7.99 -18.66 -12.50
N ARG A 320 -7.72 -18.76 -11.19
CA ARG A 320 -8.62 -18.29 -10.15
C ARG A 320 -7.88 -17.47 -9.10
N LEU A 321 -8.38 -16.27 -8.82
CA LEU A 321 -7.94 -15.41 -7.72
C LEU A 321 -9.02 -15.44 -6.64
N THR A 322 -8.64 -15.73 -5.39
CA THR A 322 -9.53 -15.77 -4.22
C THR A 322 -9.00 -14.90 -3.09
N GLY A 323 -9.75 -14.77 -1.97
CA GLY A 323 -9.32 -13.94 -0.84
C GLY A 323 -9.38 -12.44 -1.12
N ALA A 324 -10.20 -12.01 -2.07
CA ALA A 324 -10.22 -10.67 -2.64
C ALA A 324 -11.41 -9.79 -2.21
N ALA A 325 -12.31 -10.27 -1.33
CA ALA A 325 -13.54 -9.55 -0.96
C ALA A 325 -13.26 -8.10 -0.48
N ARG A 326 -12.18 -7.87 0.29
CA ARG A 326 -11.78 -6.55 0.78
C ARG A 326 -11.36 -5.57 -0.30
N LEU A 327 -11.04 -6.04 -1.49
CA LEU A 327 -10.64 -5.19 -2.60
C LEU A 327 -11.80 -4.32 -3.11
N ARG A 328 -13.03 -4.68 -2.78
CA ARG A 328 -14.22 -3.85 -3.05
C ARG A 328 -14.23 -2.56 -2.25
N LEU A 329 -13.50 -2.51 -1.12
CA LEU A 329 -13.41 -1.38 -0.19
C LEU A 329 -12.09 -0.58 -0.34
N LYS A 330 -11.42 -0.69 -1.48
CA LYS A 330 -10.17 0.04 -1.78
C LYS A 330 -10.45 1.38 -2.49
N GLU A 331 -9.48 1.88 -3.23
CA GLU A 331 -9.55 3.12 -4.01
C GLU A 331 -10.70 3.10 -5.03
N SER A 332 -11.03 1.92 -5.53
CA SER A 332 -12.22 1.58 -6.33
C SER A 332 -12.84 0.31 -5.75
N ASP A 333 -13.96 -0.19 -6.28
CA ASP A 333 -14.25 -1.63 -6.23
C ASP A 333 -13.25 -2.30 -7.19
N ARG A 334 -12.06 -2.61 -6.65
CA ARG A 334 -10.93 -3.09 -7.46
C ARG A 334 -11.22 -4.43 -8.10
N LEU A 335 -12.07 -5.26 -7.47
CA LEU A 335 -12.46 -6.55 -7.98
C LEU A 335 -13.36 -6.39 -9.21
N ALA A 336 -14.45 -5.62 -9.08
CA ALA A 336 -15.33 -5.30 -10.19
C ALA A 336 -14.62 -4.50 -11.29
N GLY A 337 -13.78 -3.53 -10.90
CA GLY A 337 -12.99 -2.74 -11.85
C GLY A 337 -12.03 -3.59 -12.67
N MET A 338 -11.32 -4.54 -12.06
CA MET A 338 -10.42 -5.44 -12.79
C MET A 338 -11.18 -6.39 -13.74
N ALA A 339 -12.32 -6.94 -13.28
CA ALA A 339 -13.18 -7.75 -14.13
C ALA A 339 -13.71 -6.96 -15.33
N GLY A 340 -14.20 -5.74 -15.09
CA GLY A 340 -14.69 -4.82 -16.13
C GLY A 340 -13.59 -4.46 -17.14
N LEU A 341 -12.39 -4.14 -16.65
CA LEU A 341 -11.23 -3.82 -17.47
C LEU A 341 -10.85 -4.97 -18.40
N LEU A 342 -10.71 -6.19 -17.88
CA LEU A 342 -10.36 -7.35 -18.70
C LEU A 342 -11.45 -7.66 -19.73
N ARG A 343 -12.73 -7.55 -19.37
CA ARG A 343 -13.86 -7.72 -20.32
C ARG A 343 -13.85 -6.66 -21.41
N ALA A 344 -13.59 -5.41 -21.07
CA ALA A 344 -13.49 -4.31 -22.05
C ALA A 344 -12.38 -4.53 -23.08
N LEU A 345 -11.31 -5.22 -22.68
CA LEU A 345 -10.22 -5.62 -23.56
C LEU A 345 -10.47 -6.96 -24.29
N GLY A 346 -11.67 -7.53 -24.18
CA GLY A 346 -12.06 -8.77 -24.86
C GLY A 346 -11.73 -10.05 -24.11
N GLY A 347 -11.35 -9.97 -22.84
CA GLY A 347 -11.08 -11.11 -21.97
C GLY A 347 -12.34 -11.81 -21.46
N ARG A 348 -12.22 -13.09 -21.16
CA ARG A 348 -13.28 -13.88 -20.52
C ARG A 348 -13.03 -13.97 -19.04
N VAL A 349 -13.80 -13.23 -18.27
CA VAL A 349 -13.66 -13.12 -16.81
C VAL A 349 -15.01 -13.25 -16.15
N GLU A 350 -15.09 -14.09 -15.14
CA GLU A 350 -16.21 -14.17 -14.23
C GLU A 350 -15.80 -13.56 -12.88
N GLU A 351 -16.61 -12.59 -12.43
CA GLU A 351 -16.46 -12.00 -11.12
C GLU A 351 -17.20 -12.85 -10.09
N GLU A 352 -16.48 -13.30 -9.07
CA GLU A 352 -17.02 -14.02 -7.93
C GLU A 352 -17.15 -13.08 -6.71
N PRO A 353 -17.94 -13.41 -5.68
CA PRO A 353 -18.07 -12.58 -4.48
C PRO A 353 -16.73 -12.24 -3.82
N ASP A 354 -15.78 -13.17 -3.87
CA ASP A 354 -14.47 -13.10 -3.22
C ASP A 354 -13.29 -13.25 -4.20
N GLY A 355 -13.52 -13.10 -5.51
CA GLY A 355 -12.44 -13.35 -6.44
C GLY A 355 -12.77 -13.14 -7.91
N LEU A 356 -11.86 -13.61 -8.75
CA LEU A 356 -12.00 -13.62 -10.21
C LEU A 356 -11.66 -15.00 -10.76
N ARG A 357 -12.46 -15.47 -11.72
CA ARG A 357 -12.13 -16.60 -12.58
C ARG A 357 -11.81 -16.06 -13.97
N ILE A 358 -10.62 -16.35 -14.47
CA ILE A 358 -10.05 -15.77 -15.68
C ILE A 358 -9.71 -16.89 -16.65
N ASP A 359 -10.30 -16.86 -17.85
CA ASP A 359 -9.88 -17.72 -18.97
C ASP A 359 -8.73 -17.05 -19.72
N GLY A 360 -7.58 -17.68 -19.73
CA GLY A 360 -6.35 -17.20 -20.36
C GLY A 360 -6.35 -17.35 -21.89
N SER A 361 -7.37 -16.79 -22.55
CA SER A 361 -7.51 -16.81 -24.02
C SER A 361 -6.80 -15.66 -24.74
N GLY A 362 -6.11 -14.79 -23.98
CA GLY A 362 -5.50 -13.54 -24.44
C GLY A 362 -6.52 -12.41 -24.54
N LEU A 363 -6.02 -11.20 -24.77
CA LEU A 363 -6.82 -9.99 -24.88
C LEU A 363 -6.71 -9.40 -26.28
N ARG A 364 -7.80 -8.75 -26.71
CA ARG A 364 -7.84 -8.07 -28.00
C ARG A 364 -7.17 -6.71 -27.93
N GLY A 365 -7.57 -5.88 -27.03
CA GLY A 365 -7.27 -4.45 -26.93
C GLY A 365 -8.54 -3.62 -26.89
N GLY A 366 -8.45 -2.32 -26.86
CA GLY A 366 -9.60 -1.40 -26.80
C GLY A 366 -9.42 -0.29 -25.76
N VAL A 367 -10.51 0.08 -25.10
CA VAL A 367 -10.51 1.17 -24.12
C VAL A 367 -10.61 0.59 -22.70
N ALA A 368 -9.64 0.91 -21.86
CA ALA A 368 -9.58 0.54 -20.45
C ALA A 368 -9.96 1.73 -19.56
N ASP A 369 -10.93 1.53 -18.67
CA ASP A 369 -11.29 2.49 -17.63
C ASP A 369 -10.76 1.98 -16.29
N PRO A 370 -9.77 2.64 -15.67
CA PRO A 370 -9.22 2.25 -14.40
C PRO A 370 -10.07 2.68 -13.20
N CYS A 371 -11.20 3.34 -13.41
CA CYS A 371 -12.08 3.84 -12.34
C CYS A 371 -11.33 4.70 -11.28
N GLY A 372 -10.35 5.50 -11.70
CA GLY A 372 -9.49 6.29 -10.82
C GLY A 372 -8.52 5.48 -9.95
N ASP A 373 -8.37 4.17 -10.17
CA ASP A 373 -7.45 3.31 -9.41
C ASP A 373 -6.13 3.12 -10.17
N HIS A 374 -5.04 3.64 -9.59
CA HIS A 374 -3.70 3.56 -10.14
C HIS A 374 -3.23 2.14 -10.46
N ARG A 375 -3.66 1.13 -9.68
CA ARG A 375 -3.28 -0.27 -9.91
C ARG A 375 -4.01 -0.88 -11.10
N LEU A 376 -5.25 -0.45 -11.35
CA LEU A 376 -5.99 -0.85 -12.55
C LEU A 376 -5.38 -0.19 -13.79
N ALA A 377 -4.98 1.07 -13.73
CA ALA A 377 -4.28 1.73 -14.83
C ALA A 377 -2.95 1.05 -15.18
N MET A 378 -2.16 0.70 -14.15
CA MET A 378 -0.91 -0.04 -14.34
C MET A 378 -1.15 -1.47 -14.90
N ALA A 379 -2.20 -2.16 -14.46
CA ALA A 379 -2.57 -3.48 -14.99
C ALA A 379 -2.99 -3.41 -16.47
N ALA A 380 -3.77 -2.36 -16.83
CA ALA A 380 -4.12 -2.10 -18.22
C ALA A 380 -2.89 -1.87 -19.09
N ALA A 381 -1.92 -1.09 -18.60
CA ALA A 381 -0.66 -0.84 -19.30
C ALA A 381 0.16 -2.11 -19.54
N VAL A 382 0.27 -2.96 -18.52
CA VAL A 382 0.95 -4.26 -18.63
C VAL A 382 0.22 -5.18 -19.63
N ALA A 383 -1.10 -5.27 -19.54
CA ALA A 383 -1.90 -6.07 -20.46
C ALA A 383 -1.78 -5.57 -21.91
N ALA A 384 -1.74 -4.25 -22.12
CA ALA A 384 -1.63 -3.62 -23.44
C ALA A 384 -0.42 -4.12 -24.25
N LEU A 385 0.70 -4.38 -23.56
CA LEU A 385 1.93 -4.85 -24.20
C LEU A 385 1.74 -6.20 -24.93
N ALA A 386 0.85 -7.05 -24.42
CA ALA A 386 0.59 -8.38 -24.96
C ALA A 386 -0.77 -8.50 -25.68
N CYS A 387 -1.57 -7.44 -25.75
CA CYS A 387 -2.80 -7.39 -26.54
C CYS A 387 -2.53 -7.54 -28.04
N ARG A 388 -3.57 -7.79 -28.83
CA ARG A 388 -3.49 -7.85 -30.30
C ARG A 388 -3.59 -6.47 -30.94
N GLU A 389 -4.30 -5.54 -30.30
CA GLU A 389 -4.61 -4.19 -30.76
C GLU A 389 -4.21 -3.19 -29.65
N PRO A 390 -4.04 -1.89 -29.97
CA PRO A 390 -3.73 -0.87 -28.98
C PRO A 390 -4.78 -0.78 -27.86
N VAL A 391 -4.33 -0.35 -26.67
CA VAL A 391 -5.18 -0.08 -25.52
C VAL A 391 -5.08 1.40 -25.17
N THR A 392 -6.24 2.07 -25.14
CA THR A 392 -6.36 3.45 -24.64
C THR A 392 -6.82 3.40 -23.19
N ILE A 393 -6.01 3.94 -22.29
CA ILE A 393 -6.24 3.98 -20.84
C ILE A 393 -6.75 5.36 -20.48
N LYS A 394 -7.98 5.44 -19.95
CA LYS A 394 -8.58 6.67 -19.41
C LYS A 394 -7.98 7.03 -18.05
N ASP A 395 -8.17 8.28 -17.63
CA ASP A 395 -7.76 8.79 -16.31
C ASP A 395 -6.35 8.34 -15.91
N ALA A 396 -5.45 8.30 -16.87
CA ALA A 396 -4.10 7.74 -16.75
C ALA A 396 -3.25 8.44 -15.66
N GLU A 397 -3.57 9.70 -15.31
CA GLU A 397 -2.96 10.48 -14.23
C GLU A 397 -3.18 9.87 -12.85
N CYS A 398 -4.15 8.97 -12.67
CA CYS A 398 -4.39 8.32 -11.38
C CYS A 398 -3.16 7.55 -10.85
N VAL A 399 -2.21 7.19 -11.70
CA VAL A 399 -0.96 6.53 -11.29
C VAL A 399 -0.05 7.43 -10.44
N GLU A 400 -0.17 8.75 -10.53
CA GLU A 400 0.60 9.71 -9.73
C GLU A 400 0.36 9.57 -8.23
N LYS A 401 -0.75 8.95 -7.86
CA LYS A 401 -1.05 8.62 -6.47
C LYS A 401 0.03 7.77 -5.81
N SER A 402 0.70 6.89 -6.56
CA SER A 402 1.69 5.96 -6.02
C SER A 402 2.97 5.83 -6.84
N TYR A 403 2.92 6.05 -8.16
CA TYR A 403 4.07 5.89 -9.06
C TYR A 403 4.12 7.01 -10.11
N PRO A 404 4.50 8.25 -9.74
CA PRO A 404 4.44 9.40 -10.65
C PRO A 404 5.24 9.25 -11.94
N THR A 405 6.33 8.45 -11.92
CA THR A 405 7.20 8.25 -13.10
C THR A 405 6.80 7.06 -13.98
N TRP A 406 5.65 6.41 -13.71
CA TRP A 406 5.21 5.19 -14.39
C TRP A 406 5.18 5.32 -15.91
N TRP A 407 4.53 6.37 -16.42
CA TRP A 407 4.34 6.54 -17.86
C TRP A 407 5.64 6.87 -18.61
N GLY A 408 6.60 7.50 -17.94
CA GLY A 408 7.91 7.79 -18.53
C GLY A 408 8.67 6.53 -18.96
N LEU A 409 8.44 5.41 -18.28
CA LEU A 409 9.10 4.13 -18.59
C LEU A 409 8.57 3.45 -19.86
N PHE A 410 7.43 3.89 -20.41
CA PHE A 410 6.91 3.39 -21.69
C PHE A 410 7.39 4.21 -22.90
N CYS A 411 8.08 5.33 -22.66
CA CYS A 411 8.59 6.21 -23.70
C CYS A 411 10.07 5.96 -24.04
N GLU A 412 10.73 5.06 -23.30
CA GLU A 412 12.11 4.61 -23.50
C GLU A 412 12.16 3.30 -24.31
#